data_dd3e0e8608ca50624ed8a23f94a97294
#
_entry.id   dd3e0e8608ca50624ed8a23f94a97294
#
_cell.length_a   1.000
_cell.length_b   1.000
_cell.length_c   1.000
_cell.angle_alpha   90.00
_cell.angle_beta   90.00
_cell.angle_gamma   90.00
#
_symmetry.space_group_name_H-M   'P 1'
#
loop_
_entity.id
_entity.type
_entity.pdbx_description
1 polymer ?
#
loop_
_entity_poly.entity_id
_entity_poly.type
_entity_poly.pdbx_seq_one_letter_code
_entity_poly.pdbx_strand_id
1 'polypeptide(L)'
;HEYFDNLYHHHFSENNMSTREKIDQINEIISNHEEKIANPLLEFINSHKNISLIGKNKIENKNRAPTIAFTFNNKSSKTVAQELVNQGIATRNDNFYAWRCLKALGIDTRDGVVRISLVHYNTIDEIEYLIKILKQIN
;
A
#
# COMPACT_ATOMS: atom_id res chain seq x y z
N HIS A 1 6.37 -17.69 -13.82
CA HIS A 1 7.12 -18.81 -13.24
C HIS A 1 8.59 -18.43 -13.09
N GLU A 2 9.27 -18.12 -14.19
CA GLU A 2 10.70 -17.73 -14.25
C GLU A 2 11.08 -16.61 -13.25
N TYR A 3 10.26 -15.58 -13.09
CA TYR A 3 10.50 -14.50 -12.14
C TYR A 3 10.63 -15.02 -10.69
N PHE A 4 9.71 -15.88 -10.25
CA PHE A 4 9.75 -16.43 -8.89
C PHE A 4 10.90 -17.41 -8.69
N ASP A 5 11.27 -18.19 -9.73
CA ASP A 5 12.43 -19.06 -9.69
C ASP A 5 13.73 -18.23 -9.55
N ASN A 6 13.86 -17.16 -10.33
CA ASN A 6 15.01 -16.25 -10.24
C ASN A 6 15.09 -15.57 -8.88
N LEU A 7 13.95 -15.11 -8.34
CA LEU A 7 13.88 -14.51 -7.01
C LEU A 7 14.27 -15.53 -5.92
N TYR A 8 13.80 -16.77 -6.05
CA TYR A 8 14.18 -17.85 -5.14
C TYR A 8 15.69 -18.08 -5.14
N HIS A 9 16.30 -18.27 -6.32
CA HIS A 9 17.74 -18.52 -6.44
C HIS A 9 18.62 -17.32 -6.06
N HIS A 10 18.06 -16.12 -6.05
CA HIS A 10 18.76 -14.94 -5.51
C HIS A 10 18.91 -15.00 -3.97
N HIS A 11 17.92 -15.57 -3.28
CA HIS A 11 17.88 -15.60 -1.82
C HIS A 11 18.31 -16.94 -1.22
N PHE A 12 18.17 -18.04 -1.96
CA PHE A 12 18.37 -19.41 -1.46
C PHE A 12 19.24 -20.23 -2.40
N SER A 13 20.11 -21.07 -1.82
CA SER A 13 21.02 -21.96 -2.56
C SER A 13 20.48 -23.37 -2.72
N GLU A 14 19.41 -23.74 -2.03
CA GLU A 14 18.84 -25.09 -2.06
C GLU A 14 18.07 -25.37 -3.34
N ASN A 15 18.38 -26.50 -4.02
CA ASN A 15 17.78 -26.85 -5.31
C ASN A 15 16.74 -28.01 -5.22
N ASN A 16 16.67 -28.71 -4.09
CA ASN A 16 15.84 -29.93 -3.96
C ASN A 16 14.42 -29.68 -3.43
N MET A 17 13.93 -28.44 -3.52
CA MET A 17 12.60 -28.08 -3.07
C MET A 17 11.58 -28.16 -4.21
N SER A 18 10.36 -28.55 -3.87
CA SER A 18 9.23 -28.47 -4.79
C SER A 18 8.90 -27.00 -5.12
N THR A 19 8.26 -26.78 -6.26
CA THR A 19 7.78 -25.44 -6.65
C THR A 19 6.93 -24.78 -5.56
N ARG A 20 6.12 -25.54 -4.87
CA ARG A 20 5.27 -25.03 -3.78
C ARG A 20 6.09 -24.52 -2.62
N GLU A 21 7.07 -25.28 -2.15
CA GLU A 21 7.95 -24.89 -1.04
C GLU A 21 8.76 -23.62 -1.40
N LYS A 22 9.26 -23.53 -2.64
CA LYS A 22 9.94 -22.32 -3.12
C LYS A 22 9.03 -21.08 -3.09
N ILE A 23 7.79 -21.23 -3.56
CA ILE A 23 6.80 -20.14 -3.53
C ILE A 23 6.48 -19.72 -2.09
N ASP A 24 6.31 -20.67 -1.18
CA ASP A 24 6.01 -20.38 0.23
C ASP A 24 7.16 -19.60 0.89
N GLN A 25 8.43 -19.96 0.63
CA GLN A 25 9.60 -19.20 1.11
C GLN A 25 9.69 -17.78 0.52
N ILE A 26 9.45 -17.64 -0.77
CA ILE A 26 9.43 -16.31 -1.42
C ILE A 26 8.28 -15.45 -0.87
N ASN A 27 7.11 -16.03 -0.68
CA ASN A 27 5.97 -15.31 -0.09
C ASN A 27 6.26 -14.84 1.34
N GLU A 28 7.09 -15.57 2.10
CA GLU A 28 7.54 -15.14 3.43
C GLU A 28 8.41 -13.88 3.35
N ILE A 29 9.42 -13.89 2.46
CA ILE A 29 10.30 -12.73 2.25
C ILE A 29 9.49 -11.51 1.77
N ILE A 30 8.63 -11.69 0.77
CA ILE A 30 7.78 -10.63 0.22
C ILE A 30 6.90 -10.05 1.33
N SER A 31 6.19 -10.90 2.07
CA SER A 31 5.26 -10.44 3.11
C SER A 31 5.98 -9.67 4.23
N ASN A 32 7.15 -10.15 4.65
CA ASN A 32 7.94 -9.48 5.69
C ASN A 32 8.46 -8.11 5.21
N HIS A 33 8.88 -8.02 3.95
CA HIS A 33 9.29 -6.74 3.37
C HIS A 33 8.11 -5.78 3.23
N GLU A 34 6.99 -6.23 2.70
CA GLU A 34 5.77 -5.42 2.54
C GLU A 34 5.23 -4.93 3.90
N GLU A 35 5.26 -5.76 4.94
CA GLU A 35 4.93 -5.37 6.30
C GLU A 35 5.86 -4.25 6.80
N LYS A 36 7.16 -4.41 6.60
CA LYS A 36 8.19 -3.46 7.02
C LYS A 36 8.02 -2.09 6.36
N ILE A 37 7.73 -2.04 5.06
CA ILE A 37 7.61 -0.77 4.32
C ILE A 37 6.24 -0.12 4.47
N ALA A 38 5.16 -0.89 4.67
CA ALA A 38 3.81 -0.34 4.75
C ALA A 38 3.45 0.19 6.15
N ASN A 39 3.96 -0.40 7.24
CA ASN A 39 3.59 0.01 8.58
C ASN A 39 3.95 1.46 8.91
N PRO A 40 5.12 2.03 8.55
CA PRO A 40 5.40 3.45 8.75
C PRO A 40 4.39 4.37 8.08
N LEU A 41 3.93 4.04 6.87
CA LEU A 41 2.89 4.79 6.17
C LEU A 41 1.54 4.68 6.88
N LEU A 42 1.16 3.49 7.34
CA LEU A 42 -0.08 3.26 8.08
C LEU A 42 -0.08 4.02 9.41
N GLU A 43 1.02 4.01 10.16
CA GLU A 43 1.19 4.76 11.39
C GLU A 43 1.05 6.27 11.16
N PHE A 44 1.70 6.80 10.11
CA PHE A 44 1.57 8.19 9.73
C PHE A 44 0.12 8.54 9.40
N ILE A 45 -0.54 7.80 8.51
CA ILE A 45 -1.93 8.07 8.10
C ILE A 45 -2.87 8.01 9.31
N ASN A 46 -2.71 7.01 10.17
CA ASN A 46 -3.56 6.82 11.34
C ASN A 46 -3.40 7.91 12.41
N SER A 47 -2.22 8.52 12.48
CA SER A 47 -1.92 9.61 13.43
C SER A 47 -2.25 11.01 12.90
N HIS A 48 -2.49 11.15 11.58
CA HIS A 48 -2.69 12.45 10.94
C HIS A 48 -4.13 12.94 11.07
N LYS A 49 -4.31 14.17 11.58
CA LYS A 49 -5.65 14.74 11.93
C LYS A 49 -6.60 14.86 10.74
N ASN A 50 -6.07 15.13 9.55
CA ASN A 50 -6.87 15.40 8.35
C ASN A 50 -6.98 14.18 7.42
N ILE A 51 -6.43 13.04 7.78
CA ILE A 51 -6.48 11.82 6.98
C ILE A 51 -7.29 10.75 7.72
N SER A 52 -8.23 10.14 7.04
CA SER A 52 -9.02 9.02 7.56
C SER A 52 -8.63 7.74 6.83
N LEU A 53 -7.96 6.84 7.55
CA LEU A 53 -7.59 5.52 7.04
C LEU A 53 -8.83 4.64 6.86
N ILE A 54 -8.86 3.87 5.78
CA ILE A 54 -9.92 2.90 5.51
C ILE A 54 -9.35 1.49 5.63
N GLY A 55 -9.87 0.72 6.57
CA GLY A 55 -9.44 -0.64 6.85
C GLY A 55 -8.52 -0.76 8.06
N LYS A 56 -7.76 -1.85 8.13
CA LYS A 56 -6.85 -2.13 9.26
C LYS A 56 -5.69 -1.14 9.30
N ASN A 57 -5.32 -0.71 10.48
CA ASN A 57 -4.29 0.30 10.73
C ASN A 57 -2.86 -0.25 10.83
N LYS A 58 -2.70 -1.57 10.70
CA LYS A 58 -1.41 -2.25 10.78
C LYS A 58 -1.40 -3.51 9.92
N ILE A 59 -0.25 -3.85 9.36
CA ILE A 59 0.03 -5.17 8.81
C ILE A 59 0.75 -5.97 9.88
N GLU A 60 0.20 -7.12 10.20
CA GLU A 60 0.80 -8.11 11.09
C GLU A 60 0.28 -9.50 10.73
N ASN A 61 1.16 -10.51 10.79
CA ASN A 61 0.78 -11.90 10.49
C ASN A 61 0.05 -12.06 9.15
N LYS A 62 0.45 -11.32 8.13
CA LYS A 62 -0.14 -11.36 6.77
C LYS A 62 -1.65 -11.08 6.73
N ASN A 63 -2.16 -10.28 7.69
CA ASN A 63 -3.60 -10.02 7.86
C ASN A 63 -4.20 -9.03 6.85
N ARG A 64 -3.37 -8.38 6.02
CA ARG A 64 -3.78 -7.49 4.93
C ARG A 64 -2.69 -7.38 3.86
N ALA A 65 -3.11 -7.03 2.65
CA ALA A 65 -2.20 -6.62 1.59
C ALA A 65 -1.71 -5.17 1.79
N PRO A 66 -0.56 -4.78 1.23
CA PRO A 66 -0.01 -3.42 1.33
C PRO A 66 -0.70 -2.43 0.36
N THR A 67 -2.02 -2.57 0.21
CA THR A 67 -2.88 -1.64 -0.52
C THR A 67 -3.63 -0.79 0.50
N ILE A 68 -3.35 0.51 0.51
CA ILE A 68 -3.79 1.45 1.54
C ILE A 68 -4.76 2.44 0.92
N ALA A 69 -5.98 2.51 1.46
CA ALA A 69 -7.01 3.45 1.05
C ALA A 69 -7.26 4.46 2.17
N PHE A 70 -7.42 5.73 1.80
CA PHE A 70 -7.70 6.81 2.76
C PHE A 70 -8.41 7.99 2.09
N THR A 71 -8.98 8.87 2.90
CA THR A 71 -9.55 10.15 2.49
C THR A 71 -8.90 11.30 3.24
N PHE A 72 -8.92 12.50 2.65
CA PHE A 72 -8.64 13.75 3.37
C PHE A 72 -9.96 14.42 3.77
N ASN A 73 -10.00 15.01 4.96
CA ASN A 73 -11.24 15.63 5.47
C ASN A 73 -11.57 16.96 4.75
N ASN A 74 -10.57 17.63 4.20
CA ASN A 74 -10.66 18.97 3.64
C ASN A 74 -10.31 19.04 2.13
N LYS A 75 -10.07 17.91 1.49
CA LYS A 75 -9.61 17.88 0.11
C LYS A 75 -10.18 16.67 -0.63
N SER A 76 -10.58 16.85 -1.88
CA SER A 76 -11.08 15.72 -2.69
C SER A 76 -9.99 14.69 -2.96
N SER A 77 -10.38 13.43 -3.10
CA SER A 77 -9.45 12.35 -3.41
C SER A 77 -8.72 12.60 -4.74
N LYS A 78 -9.42 13.20 -5.72
CA LYS A 78 -8.86 13.59 -7.00
C LYS A 78 -7.75 14.65 -6.86
N THR A 79 -7.98 15.67 -6.04
CA THR A 79 -6.98 16.72 -5.80
C THR A 79 -5.74 16.15 -5.14
N VAL A 80 -5.91 15.34 -4.11
CA VAL A 80 -4.78 14.69 -3.40
C VAL A 80 -3.99 13.80 -4.36
N ALA A 81 -4.66 12.97 -5.16
CA ALA A 81 -3.98 12.12 -6.13
C ALA A 81 -3.18 12.96 -7.17
N GLN A 82 -3.75 14.08 -7.65
CA GLN A 82 -3.05 14.95 -8.58
C GLN A 82 -1.82 15.64 -7.95
N GLU A 83 -1.92 16.07 -6.70
CA GLU A 83 -0.79 16.64 -5.97
C GLU A 83 0.35 15.62 -5.81
N LEU A 84 0.03 14.36 -5.49
CA LEU A 84 1.00 13.27 -5.42
C LEU A 84 1.65 12.99 -6.78
N VAL A 85 0.85 12.93 -7.85
CA VAL A 85 1.36 12.73 -9.22
C VAL A 85 2.31 13.86 -9.63
N ASN A 86 2.01 15.11 -9.28
CA ASN A 86 2.88 16.26 -9.55
C ASN A 86 4.25 16.17 -8.83
N GLN A 87 4.34 15.35 -7.79
CA GLN A 87 5.57 15.03 -7.06
C GLN A 87 6.22 13.70 -7.52
N GLY A 88 5.78 13.16 -8.66
CA GLY A 88 6.32 11.91 -9.20
C GLY A 88 5.84 10.64 -8.49
N ILE A 89 4.81 10.73 -7.64
CA ILE A 89 4.26 9.58 -6.90
C ILE A 89 3.05 9.04 -7.65
N ALA A 90 3.19 7.85 -8.24
CA ALA A 90 2.11 7.17 -8.93
C ALA A 90 1.05 6.68 -7.92
N THR A 91 -0.14 7.23 -8.01
CA THR A 91 -1.29 6.85 -7.17
C THR A 91 -2.58 6.94 -7.95
N ARG A 92 -3.66 6.45 -7.38
CA ARG A 92 -4.99 6.53 -8.01
C ARG A 92 -6.04 6.95 -7.00
N ASN A 93 -7.06 7.63 -7.52
CA ASN A 93 -8.28 7.90 -6.78
C ASN A 93 -9.49 7.37 -7.57
N ASP A 94 -10.42 6.76 -6.88
CA ASP A 94 -11.72 6.31 -7.44
C ASP A 94 -12.55 5.65 -6.33
N ASN A 95 -13.76 5.22 -6.68
CA ASN A 95 -14.56 4.29 -5.88
C ASN A 95 -14.15 2.81 -6.09
N PHE A 96 -13.31 2.51 -7.09
CA PHE A 96 -12.79 1.17 -7.41
C PHE A 96 -13.88 0.08 -7.47
N TYR A 97 -15.06 0.42 -8.01
CA TYR A 97 -16.27 -0.43 -8.05
C TYR A 97 -16.80 -0.84 -6.68
N ALA A 98 -16.31 -0.23 -5.60
CA ALA A 98 -16.69 -0.53 -4.22
C ALA A 98 -17.85 0.35 -3.70
N TRP A 99 -18.81 0.74 -4.56
CA TRP A 99 -19.92 1.65 -4.25
C TRP A 99 -20.64 1.33 -2.94
N ARG A 100 -21.00 0.06 -2.75
CA ARG A 100 -21.74 -0.36 -1.55
C ARG A 100 -20.90 -0.23 -0.29
N CYS A 101 -19.60 -0.56 -0.39
CA CYS A 101 -18.66 -0.45 0.73
C CYS A 101 -18.47 1.01 1.12
N LEU A 102 -18.16 1.89 0.16
CA LEU A 102 -17.96 3.32 0.40
C LEU A 102 -19.22 3.96 1.00
N LYS A 103 -20.38 3.64 0.44
CA LYS A 103 -21.66 4.13 0.96
C LYS A 103 -21.92 3.69 2.40
N ALA A 104 -21.62 2.43 2.74
CA ALA A 104 -21.78 1.91 4.10
C ALA A 104 -20.82 2.57 5.09
N LEU A 105 -19.65 3.03 4.62
CA LEU A 105 -18.66 3.77 5.40
C LEU A 105 -18.94 5.29 5.45
N GLY A 106 -20.01 5.79 4.81
CA GLY A 106 -20.35 7.20 4.75
C GLY A 106 -19.43 8.05 3.85
N ILE A 107 -18.70 7.41 2.94
CA ILE A 107 -17.79 8.09 2.00
C ILE A 107 -18.56 8.47 0.73
N ASP A 108 -18.34 9.69 0.21
CA ASP A 108 -18.93 10.10 -1.07
C ASP A 108 -18.39 9.19 -2.19
N THR A 109 -19.28 8.40 -2.76
CA THR A 109 -18.94 7.43 -3.81
C THR A 109 -18.51 8.05 -5.13
N ARG A 110 -18.77 9.36 -5.34
CA ARG A 110 -18.36 10.10 -6.55
C ARG A 110 -16.92 10.63 -6.42
N ASP A 111 -16.51 10.98 -5.19
CA ASP A 111 -15.13 11.35 -4.91
C ASP A 111 -14.24 10.11 -4.70
N GLY A 112 -14.79 9.09 -4.02
CA GLY A 112 -14.06 7.87 -3.74
C GLY A 112 -12.97 8.04 -2.69
N VAL A 113 -11.85 7.35 -2.87
CA VAL A 113 -10.71 7.32 -1.96
C VAL A 113 -9.40 7.49 -2.72
N VAL A 114 -8.35 7.96 -2.07
CA VAL A 114 -6.98 7.81 -2.56
C VAL A 114 -6.51 6.40 -2.24
N ARG A 115 -5.89 5.73 -3.20
CA ARG A 115 -5.33 4.38 -3.02
C ARG A 115 -3.85 4.37 -3.38
N ILE A 116 -3.05 3.94 -2.44
CA ILE A 116 -1.63 3.63 -2.60
C ILE A 116 -1.47 2.11 -2.54
N SER A 117 -0.74 1.56 -3.49
CA SER A 117 -0.43 0.13 -3.52
C SER A 117 1.09 -0.02 -3.53
N LEU A 118 1.61 -0.74 -2.56
CA LEU A 118 3.02 -1.06 -2.44
C LEU A 118 3.23 -2.50 -2.89
N VAL A 119 4.43 -2.80 -3.33
CA VAL A 119 4.86 -4.14 -3.72
C VAL A 119 6.29 -4.38 -3.25
N HIS A 120 6.73 -5.62 -3.31
CA HIS A 120 8.02 -6.08 -2.79
C HIS A 120 9.29 -5.42 -3.38
N TYR A 121 9.19 -4.64 -4.44
CA TYR A 121 10.31 -3.86 -4.97
C TYR A 121 10.27 -2.37 -4.60
N ASN A 122 9.26 -1.93 -3.83
CA ASN A 122 9.30 -0.59 -3.25
C ASN A 122 10.30 -0.53 -2.09
N THR A 123 10.87 0.64 -1.87
CA THR A 123 11.89 0.88 -0.85
C THR A 123 11.34 1.70 0.33
N ILE A 124 12.03 1.65 1.45
CA ILE A 124 11.68 2.50 2.61
C ILE A 124 11.85 3.99 2.28
N ASP A 125 12.85 4.35 1.48
CA ASP A 125 13.10 5.75 1.08
C ASP A 125 11.94 6.32 0.27
N GLU A 126 11.32 5.51 -0.61
CA GLU A 126 10.11 5.90 -1.35
C GLU A 126 8.93 6.15 -0.40
N ILE A 127 8.79 5.35 0.66
CA ILE A 127 7.75 5.53 1.67
C ILE A 127 8.00 6.78 2.50
N GLU A 128 9.24 7.05 2.91
CA GLU A 128 9.60 8.26 3.63
C GLU A 128 9.36 9.51 2.77
N TYR A 129 9.69 9.45 1.48
CA TYR A 129 9.38 10.50 0.53
C TYR A 129 7.87 10.73 0.40
N LEU A 130 7.08 9.68 0.23
CA LEU A 130 5.62 9.76 0.19
C LEU A 130 5.05 10.40 1.47
N ILE A 131 5.50 9.98 2.65
CA ILE A 131 5.09 10.56 3.94
C ILE A 131 5.44 12.05 4.00
N LYS A 132 6.64 12.43 3.54
CA LYS A 132 7.07 13.82 3.47
C LYS A 132 6.13 14.66 2.61
N ILE A 133 5.72 14.16 1.45
CA ILE A 133 4.80 14.87 0.56
C ILE A 133 3.39 14.93 1.18
N LEU A 134 2.89 13.83 1.75
CA LEU A 134 1.57 13.82 2.41
C LEU A 134 1.46 14.84 3.55
N LYS A 135 2.55 15.09 4.29
CA LYS A 135 2.63 16.14 5.33
C LYS A 135 2.47 17.57 4.78
N GLN A 136 2.76 17.78 3.50
CA GLN A 136 2.67 19.11 2.85
C GLN A 136 1.29 19.36 2.24
N ILE A 137 0.49 18.30 2.06
CA ILE A 137 -0.87 18.39 1.55
C ILE A 137 -1.79 18.87 2.71
N ASN A 138 -2.26 20.13 2.59
CA ASN A 138 -3.13 20.80 3.56
C ASN A 138 -4.57 20.91 3.07
#